data_f77fd3ccb93107785b8da1b7be361337
#
_entry.id   f77fd3ccb93107785b8da1b7be361337
#
_cell.length_a   1.000
_cell.length_b   1.000
_cell.length_c   1.000
_cell.angle_alpha   90.00
_cell.angle_beta   90.00
_cell.angle_gamma   90.00
#
_symmetry.space_group_name_H-M   'P 1'
#
loop_
_entity.id
_entity.type
_entity.pdbx_description
1 polymer ?
#
loop_
_entity_poly.entity_id
_entity_poly.type
_entity_poly.pdbx_seq_one_letter_code
_entity_poly.pdbx_strand_id
1 'polypeptide(L)'
;MCNFMPTQYHLRTLLVSGILVLVSACSSNYIAQSQSSGAATQPSATSAQPQAAVQASQSRYSIAQDKAPVVALAEHQIMETPARMEPLSLQGNKSPYTVNNKRYKILASAENYREEGLASWYGAKFHGHATSNGESFDMNKISAAHKSLPLPSWVRVTNLDNGRSIDVRINDRGPFHGGRIIDMSYAGAVKLGFQDKGTARVRVEAIAGSVLDSASYFVQVGAFNEKVGANAMRDKLSGELSDPVGVFRDNFYRVRIGPVTYSRASALQQQYANGEMGKPVIVAKP
;
A
#
# COMPACT_ATOMS: atom_id res chain seq x y z
N MET A 1 -37.10 22.53 46.08
CA MET A 1 -36.37 23.44 46.99
C MET A 1 -34.88 23.26 46.73
N CYS A 2 -34.27 24.35 46.25
CA CYS A 2 -32.89 24.81 46.47
C CYS A 2 -31.75 23.86 46.08
N ASN A 3 -30.70 24.28 45.45
CA ASN A 3 -30.15 25.60 45.08
C ASN A 3 -29.10 25.42 43.97
N PHE A 4 -29.12 26.32 43.03
CA PHE A 4 -28.03 26.58 42.05
C PHE A 4 -26.92 27.38 42.74
N MET A 5 -25.65 27.05 42.43
CA MET A 5 -24.56 28.01 42.56
C MET A 5 -23.60 27.88 41.39
N PRO A 6 -23.23 28.96 40.72
CA PRO A 6 -22.29 28.96 39.61
C PRO A 6 -20.88 29.28 40.10
N THR A 7 -19.89 28.58 39.56
CA THR A 7 -18.46 28.85 39.80
C THR A 7 -17.92 29.75 38.70
N GLN A 8 -17.36 30.87 39.08
CA GLN A 8 -16.78 31.92 38.23
C GLN A 8 -15.45 31.51 37.64
N TYR A 9 -15.25 31.81 36.35
CA TYR A 9 -13.96 31.74 35.66
C TYR A 9 -13.20 33.06 35.87
N HIS A 10 -11.99 32.97 36.43
CA HIS A 10 -11.03 34.06 36.46
C HIS A 10 -10.21 34.10 35.17
N LEU A 11 -10.39 35.15 34.41
CA LEU A 11 -9.60 35.59 33.28
C LEU A 11 -8.28 36.17 33.80
N ARG A 12 -7.14 35.58 33.45
CA ARG A 12 -5.80 36.18 33.64
C ARG A 12 -5.19 36.54 32.30
N THR A 13 -5.26 37.81 32.03
CA THR A 13 -4.53 38.51 30.96
C THR A 13 -3.07 38.62 31.37
N LEU A 14 -2.13 38.19 30.55
CA LEU A 14 -0.71 38.51 30.63
C LEU A 14 -0.26 39.13 29.31
N LEU A 15 -0.03 40.43 29.39
CA LEU A 15 0.73 41.26 28.45
C LEU A 15 2.21 40.94 28.59
N VAL A 16 2.89 40.67 27.53
CA VAL A 16 4.37 40.77 27.45
C VAL A 16 4.76 41.51 26.19
N SER A 17 5.46 42.58 26.43
CA SER A 17 5.96 43.61 25.55
C SER A 17 6.94 43.11 24.48
N GLY A 18 6.94 43.82 23.37
CA GLY A 18 7.85 43.63 22.24
C GLY A 18 9.28 44.08 22.55
N ILE A 19 10.19 43.50 21.77
CA ILE A 19 11.52 44.10 21.49
C ILE A 19 11.75 43.97 20.00
N LEU A 20 11.75 45.15 19.38
CA LEU A 20 12.12 45.39 17.98
C LEU A 20 13.65 45.61 17.97
N VAL A 21 14.39 44.78 17.26
CA VAL A 21 15.81 45.05 16.96
C VAL A 21 15.94 45.25 15.45
N LEU A 22 16.09 46.51 15.10
CA LEU A 22 16.57 46.98 13.79
C LEU A 22 18.12 46.86 13.78
N VAL A 23 18.70 46.21 12.80
CA VAL A 23 20.09 46.38 12.44
C VAL A 23 20.18 46.74 10.98
N SER A 24 20.75 47.94 10.79
CA SER A 24 20.98 48.64 9.55
C SER A 24 22.01 48.03 8.64
N ALA A 25 21.83 48.39 7.39
CA ALA A 25 22.69 48.17 6.23
C ALA A 25 24.13 48.68 6.38
N CYS A 26 25.03 48.06 5.67
CA CYS A 26 26.15 48.76 5.04
C CYS A 26 26.49 48.10 3.70
N SER A 27 26.27 48.85 2.66
CA SER A 27 26.80 48.67 1.31
C SER A 27 28.31 48.90 1.28
N SER A 28 29.03 48.09 0.51
CA SER A 28 30.32 48.52 -0.03
C SER A 28 30.55 47.88 -1.39
N ASN A 29 30.42 48.70 -2.43
CA ASN A 29 30.93 48.46 -3.77
C ASN A 29 32.45 48.39 -3.76
N TYR A 30 33.02 47.40 -4.40
CA TYR A 30 34.40 47.48 -4.91
C TYR A 30 34.43 46.94 -6.34
N ILE A 31 34.75 47.86 -7.25
CA ILE A 31 35.16 47.59 -8.62
C ILE A 31 36.67 47.44 -8.61
N ALA A 32 37.19 46.36 -9.14
CA ALA A 32 38.55 46.34 -9.70
C ALA A 32 38.60 45.34 -10.86
N GLN A 33 39.02 45.85 -11.97
CA GLN A 33 39.36 45.15 -13.21
C GLN A 33 40.72 44.43 -13.09
N SER A 34 40.86 43.37 -13.82
CA SER A 34 41.77 43.10 -14.95
C SER A 34 42.54 41.76 -14.85
N GLN A 35 42.33 41.02 -15.92
CA GLN A 35 43.30 40.30 -16.77
C GLN A 35 43.92 38.96 -16.30
N SER A 36 43.60 38.00 -17.11
CA SER A 36 44.39 37.07 -17.93
C SER A 36 44.77 35.71 -17.35
N SER A 37 44.39 34.75 -18.18
CA SER A 37 45.06 33.49 -18.56
C SER A 37 45.30 32.41 -17.53
N GLY A 38 44.67 31.26 -17.81
CA GLY A 38 45.06 29.95 -17.21
C GLY A 38 43.96 28.90 -17.36
N ALA A 39 44.04 28.14 -18.42
CA ALA A 39 43.16 26.99 -18.63
C ALA A 39 43.39 25.93 -17.56
N ALA A 40 42.37 25.60 -16.80
CA ALA A 40 42.28 24.35 -16.06
C ALA A 40 40.85 23.83 -16.14
N THR A 41 40.71 22.78 -16.87
CA THR A 41 39.47 22.01 -17.08
C THR A 41 39.06 21.40 -15.75
N GLN A 42 38.03 21.93 -15.10
CA GLN A 42 37.30 21.23 -14.04
C GLN A 42 36.09 20.49 -14.64
N PRO A 43 35.86 19.21 -14.30
CA PRO A 43 34.66 18.54 -14.71
C PRO A 43 33.46 19.11 -13.94
N SER A 44 32.55 19.70 -14.68
CA SER A 44 31.23 20.10 -14.19
C SER A 44 30.49 18.88 -13.65
N ALA A 45 30.28 18.81 -12.36
CA ALA A 45 29.33 17.90 -11.74
C ALA A 45 27.91 18.33 -12.18
N THR A 46 27.48 17.75 -13.28
CA THR A 46 26.09 17.82 -13.72
C THR A 46 25.24 17.07 -12.71
N SER A 47 24.40 17.76 -11.99
CA SER A 47 23.36 17.20 -11.12
C SER A 47 22.36 16.42 -12.01
N ALA A 48 22.68 15.18 -12.30
CA ALA A 48 21.79 14.24 -12.98
C ALA A 48 20.87 13.59 -11.96
N GLN A 49 19.70 14.18 -11.71
CA GLN A 49 18.53 13.51 -11.13
C GLN A 49 17.36 14.53 -11.19
N PRO A 50 16.20 14.18 -11.75
CA PRO A 50 15.36 12.98 -11.60
C PRO A 50 14.90 12.30 -12.91
N GLN A 51 15.58 12.52 -14.03
CA GLN A 51 15.12 11.96 -15.32
C GLN A 51 15.26 10.44 -15.43
N ALA A 52 16.20 9.81 -14.75
CA ALA A 52 16.42 8.37 -14.79
C ALA A 52 15.27 7.55 -14.18
N ALA A 53 14.60 8.05 -13.13
CA ALA A 53 13.48 7.36 -12.50
C ALA A 53 12.21 7.37 -13.36
N VAL A 54 11.97 8.44 -14.12
CA VAL A 54 10.84 8.56 -15.03
C VAL A 54 11.06 7.69 -16.28
N GLN A 55 12.29 7.63 -16.80
CA GLN A 55 12.64 6.79 -17.94
C GLN A 55 12.63 5.30 -17.58
N ALA A 56 13.06 4.90 -16.39
CA ALA A 56 13.00 3.52 -15.92
C ALA A 56 11.55 3.00 -15.76
N SER A 57 10.59 3.87 -15.43
CA SER A 57 9.17 3.50 -15.37
C SER A 57 8.54 3.34 -16.76
N GLN A 58 9.01 4.09 -17.75
CA GLN A 58 8.52 3.99 -19.14
C GLN A 58 9.06 2.74 -19.86
N SER A 59 10.24 2.27 -19.51
CA SER A 59 10.84 1.06 -20.11
C SER A 59 10.22 -0.26 -19.62
N ARG A 60 9.45 -0.23 -18.51
CA ARG A 60 8.79 -1.43 -17.95
C ARG A 60 7.65 -1.94 -18.83
N TYR A 61 7.02 -1.09 -19.61
CA TYR A 61 5.86 -1.43 -20.42
C TYR A 61 6.16 -1.20 -21.90
N SER A 62 5.91 -2.21 -22.72
CA SER A 62 6.09 -2.13 -24.19
C SER A 62 5.06 -1.23 -24.87
N ILE A 63 3.94 -0.92 -24.18
CA ILE A 63 2.84 -0.12 -24.68
C ILE A 63 2.77 1.19 -23.87
N ALA A 64 2.93 2.34 -24.55
CA ALA A 64 2.91 3.64 -23.90
C ALA A 64 1.54 3.97 -23.30
N GLN A 65 0.45 3.68 -24.05
CA GLN A 65 -0.92 3.96 -23.65
C GLN A 65 -1.71 2.66 -23.54
N ASP A 66 -2.54 2.51 -22.50
CA ASP A 66 -3.32 1.29 -22.31
C ASP A 66 -4.45 1.18 -23.34
N LYS A 67 -4.81 -0.07 -23.68
CA LYS A 67 -5.83 -0.36 -24.70
C LYS A 67 -6.49 -1.72 -24.48
N ALA A 68 -7.65 -1.89 -25.11
CA ALA A 68 -8.34 -3.16 -25.20
C ALA A 68 -7.50 -4.23 -25.93
N PRO A 69 -7.81 -5.53 -25.76
CA PRO A 69 -7.19 -6.60 -26.54
C PRO A 69 -7.47 -6.42 -28.03
N VAL A 70 -6.56 -6.91 -28.87
CA VAL A 70 -6.71 -6.85 -30.35
C VAL A 70 -7.93 -7.65 -30.81
N VAL A 71 -8.19 -8.78 -30.15
CA VAL A 71 -9.39 -9.60 -30.39
C VAL A 71 -10.39 -9.30 -29.28
N ALA A 72 -11.57 -8.84 -29.67
CA ALA A 72 -12.62 -8.54 -28.69
C ALA A 72 -13.01 -9.80 -27.92
N LEU A 73 -13.06 -9.69 -26.59
CA LEU A 73 -13.45 -10.78 -25.72
C LEU A 73 -14.99 -10.82 -25.65
N ALA A 74 -15.59 -11.93 -26.11
CA ALA A 74 -17.02 -12.10 -26.02
C ALA A 74 -17.43 -12.44 -24.58
N GLU A 75 -18.54 -11.86 -24.11
CA GLU A 75 -19.00 -11.99 -22.71
C GLU A 75 -19.18 -13.47 -22.27
N HIS A 76 -19.67 -14.33 -23.18
CA HIS A 76 -19.87 -15.76 -22.88
C HIS A 76 -18.57 -16.56 -22.71
N GLN A 77 -17.43 -16.02 -23.15
CA GLN A 77 -16.12 -16.64 -22.98
C GLN A 77 -15.48 -16.30 -21.63
N ILE A 78 -16.01 -15.32 -20.93
CA ILE A 78 -15.49 -14.88 -19.64
C ILE A 78 -16.06 -15.77 -18.54
N MET A 79 -15.19 -16.55 -17.91
CA MET A 79 -15.55 -17.38 -16.78
C MET A 79 -15.59 -16.56 -15.49
N GLU A 80 -16.69 -16.66 -14.78
CA GLU A 80 -16.81 -16.15 -13.43
C GLU A 80 -16.27 -17.19 -12.44
N THR A 81 -15.47 -16.74 -11.50
CA THR A 81 -14.97 -17.58 -10.42
C THR A 81 -15.75 -17.25 -9.15
N PRO A 82 -16.38 -18.21 -8.49
CA PRO A 82 -17.07 -17.95 -7.23
C PRO A 82 -16.12 -17.40 -6.18
N ALA A 83 -16.61 -16.46 -5.39
CA ALA A 83 -15.87 -15.93 -4.24
C ALA A 83 -15.55 -17.08 -3.27
N ARG A 84 -14.34 -17.06 -2.75
CA ARG A 84 -13.86 -18.09 -1.83
C ARG A 84 -13.00 -17.48 -0.74
N MET A 85 -12.85 -18.23 0.35
CA MET A 85 -11.92 -17.87 1.41
C MET A 85 -10.49 -18.08 0.94
N GLU A 86 -9.65 -17.04 1.05
CA GLU A 86 -8.23 -17.09 0.70
C GLU A 86 -7.39 -16.43 1.80
N PRO A 87 -6.20 -16.98 2.11
CA PRO A 87 -5.26 -16.31 2.99
C PRO A 87 -4.75 -15.03 2.34
N LEU A 88 -4.44 -14.02 3.16
CA LEU A 88 -3.82 -12.79 2.68
C LEU A 88 -2.47 -13.08 2.03
N SER A 89 -2.18 -12.43 0.91
CA SER A 89 -0.90 -12.57 0.23
C SER A 89 0.21 -11.88 1.02
N LEU A 90 1.42 -12.46 0.96
CA LEU A 90 2.61 -11.89 1.61
C LEU A 90 3.06 -10.58 0.96
N GLN A 91 2.69 -10.38 -0.31
CA GLN A 91 2.99 -9.17 -1.07
C GLN A 91 1.76 -8.27 -1.21
N GLY A 92 2.00 -6.98 -1.42
CA GLY A 92 0.95 -6.00 -1.68
C GLY A 92 0.20 -5.51 -0.44
N ASN A 93 0.43 -6.07 0.75
CA ASN A 93 -0.26 -5.73 2.00
C ASN A 93 0.57 -4.88 2.98
N LYS A 94 1.72 -4.35 2.55
CA LYS A 94 2.50 -3.42 3.38
C LYS A 94 1.74 -2.09 3.55
N SER A 95 1.45 -1.71 4.79
CA SER A 95 0.71 -0.49 5.13
C SER A 95 1.50 0.38 6.12
N PRO A 96 1.60 1.69 5.90
CA PRO A 96 1.17 2.40 4.70
C PRO A 96 2.13 2.19 3.52
N TYR A 97 1.67 2.52 2.31
CA TYR A 97 2.50 2.56 1.12
C TYR A 97 2.35 3.91 0.40
N THR A 98 3.31 4.27 -0.45
CA THR A 98 3.33 5.58 -1.14
C THR A 98 3.45 5.38 -2.65
N VAL A 99 2.59 6.05 -3.41
CA VAL A 99 2.63 6.12 -4.88
C VAL A 99 2.40 7.56 -5.31
N ASN A 100 3.24 8.07 -6.20
CA ASN A 100 3.17 9.46 -6.71
C ASN A 100 3.08 10.49 -5.56
N ASN A 101 3.92 10.34 -4.54
CA ASN A 101 3.99 11.18 -3.33
C ASN A 101 2.70 11.19 -2.48
N LYS A 102 1.70 10.38 -2.81
CA LYS A 102 0.49 10.21 -2.01
C LYS A 102 0.57 8.94 -1.17
N ARG A 103 0.27 9.08 0.13
CA ARG A 103 0.29 7.98 1.09
C ARG A 103 -1.09 7.31 1.17
N TYR A 104 -1.09 5.99 1.12
CA TYR A 104 -2.28 5.15 1.22
C TYR A 104 -2.17 4.21 2.42
N LYS A 105 -3.30 3.96 3.10
CA LYS A 105 -3.40 2.96 4.15
C LYS A 105 -4.22 1.78 3.66
N ILE A 106 -3.79 0.57 3.99
CA ILE A 106 -4.58 -0.64 3.78
C ILE A 106 -5.47 -0.85 5.00
N LEU A 107 -6.71 -1.24 4.76
CA LEU A 107 -7.66 -1.60 5.80
C LEU A 107 -7.20 -2.87 6.50
N ALA A 108 -7.46 -2.98 7.79
CA ALA A 108 -7.15 -4.19 8.56
C ALA A 108 -7.99 -5.40 8.08
N SER A 109 -9.21 -5.14 7.63
CA SER A 109 -10.14 -6.14 7.09
C SER A 109 -10.92 -5.55 5.93
N ALA A 110 -11.42 -6.39 5.04
CA ALA A 110 -12.42 -6.04 4.03
C ALA A 110 -13.85 -6.08 4.58
N GLU A 111 -14.03 -6.61 5.77
CA GLU A 111 -15.35 -6.81 6.38
C GLU A 111 -16.17 -5.52 6.43
N ASN A 112 -17.45 -5.62 6.04
CA ASN A 112 -18.39 -4.50 5.96
C ASN A 112 -17.97 -3.37 5.00
N TYR A 113 -16.93 -3.59 4.17
CA TYR A 113 -16.55 -2.57 3.19
C TYR A 113 -17.66 -2.39 2.16
N ARG A 114 -18.06 -1.13 1.98
CA ARG A 114 -19.03 -0.69 0.97
C ARG A 114 -18.68 0.73 0.55
N GLU A 115 -18.50 0.94 -0.75
CA GLU A 115 -18.23 2.25 -1.33
C GLU A 115 -18.91 2.38 -2.69
N GLU A 116 -19.40 3.58 -3.01
CA GLU A 116 -19.90 3.93 -4.34
C GLU A 116 -18.98 4.97 -4.97
N GLY A 117 -18.68 4.79 -6.25
CA GLY A 117 -17.79 5.69 -6.95
C GLY A 117 -17.58 5.30 -8.41
N LEU A 118 -16.57 5.89 -9.02
CA LEU A 118 -16.24 5.64 -10.41
C LEU A 118 -15.28 4.45 -10.54
N ALA A 119 -15.61 3.52 -11.43
CA ALA A 119 -14.71 2.47 -11.91
C ALA A 119 -14.12 2.85 -13.26
N SER A 120 -12.93 2.34 -13.55
CA SER A 120 -12.41 2.20 -14.92
C SER A 120 -11.87 0.78 -15.13
N TRP A 121 -11.15 0.55 -16.23
CA TRP A 121 -10.49 -0.72 -16.48
C TRP A 121 -9.07 -0.52 -17.00
N TYR A 122 -8.24 -1.55 -16.87
CA TYR A 122 -6.89 -1.65 -17.39
C TYR A 122 -6.74 -2.94 -18.21
N GLY A 123 -5.86 -2.92 -19.21
CA GLY A 123 -5.85 -3.94 -20.25
C GLY A 123 -4.46 -4.30 -20.73
N ALA A 124 -4.24 -4.20 -22.05
CA ALA A 124 -3.09 -4.74 -22.76
C ALA A 124 -1.74 -4.22 -22.27
N LYS A 125 -1.66 -2.99 -21.78
CA LYS A 125 -0.42 -2.41 -21.24
C LYS A 125 0.13 -3.21 -20.07
N PHE A 126 -0.75 -3.74 -19.23
CA PHE A 126 -0.40 -4.42 -17.98
C PHE A 126 -0.45 -5.95 -18.10
N HIS A 127 -1.00 -6.47 -19.20
CA HIS A 127 -1.13 -7.90 -19.42
C HIS A 127 0.21 -8.64 -19.33
N GLY A 128 0.26 -9.71 -18.53
CA GLY A 128 1.48 -10.48 -18.27
C GLY A 128 2.40 -9.89 -17.20
N HIS A 129 2.18 -8.66 -16.75
CA HIS A 129 2.97 -8.05 -15.67
C HIS A 129 2.50 -8.49 -14.29
N ALA A 130 3.43 -8.46 -13.33
CA ALA A 130 3.11 -8.80 -11.94
C ALA A 130 2.19 -7.75 -11.31
N THR A 131 1.12 -8.21 -10.70
CA THR A 131 0.24 -7.44 -9.82
C THR A 131 0.89 -7.19 -8.46
N SER A 132 0.31 -6.33 -7.65
CA SER A 132 0.86 -5.98 -6.33
C SER A 132 0.95 -7.17 -5.37
N ASN A 133 0.11 -8.19 -5.53
CA ASN A 133 0.19 -9.43 -4.74
C ASN A 133 1.14 -10.48 -5.32
N GLY A 134 1.81 -10.18 -6.46
CA GLY A 134 2.82 -11.03 -7.10
C GLY A 134 2.30 -11.98 -8.18
N GLU A 135 1.00 -11.98 -8.45
CA GLU A 135 0.40 -12.78 -9.54
C GLU A 135 0.64 -12.11 -10.91
N SER A 136 0.58 -12.89 -11.99
CA SER A 136 0.57 -12.33 -13.33
C SER A 136 -0.82 -11.79 -13.68
N PHE A 137 -0.90 -10.52 -14.09
CA PHE A 137 -2.15 -9.92 -14.54
C PHE A 137 -2.61 -10.51 -15.86
N ASP A 138 -3.84 -11.01 -15.90
CA ASP A 138 -4.50 -11.48 -17.12
C ASP A 138 -5.75 -10.62 -17.38
N MET A 139 -5.68 -9.76 -18.40
CA MET A 139 -6.81 -8.89 -18.75
C MET A 139 -8.07 -9.63 -19.16
N ASN A 140 -7.96 -10.93 -19.55
CA ASN A 140 -9.06 -11.78 -19.98
C ASN A 140 -9.74 -12.52 -18.81
N LYS A 141 -9.23 -12.37 -17.59
CA LYS A 141 -9.81 -12.91 -16.35
C LYS A 141 -10.38 -11.80 -15.48
N ILE A 142 -11.44 -12.13 -14.74
CA ILE A 142 -12.08 -11.16 -13.82
C ILE A 142 -11.16 -10.94 -12.61
N SER A 143 -10.63 -9.73 -12.49
CA SER A 143 -9.86 -9.23 -11.35
C SER A 143 -9.96 -7.72 -11.26
N ALA A 144 -9.46 -7.13 -10.18
CA ALA A 144 -9.41 -5.68 -10.07
C ALA A 144 -8.29 -5.19 -9.14
N ALA A 145 -7.97 -3.91 -9.29
CA ALA A 145 -7.08 -3.16 -8.43
C ALA A 145 -7.88 -2.25 -7.48
N HIS A 146 -7.49 -2.24 -6.20
CA HIS A 146 -8.10 -1.40 -5.16
C HIS A 146 -7.03 -0.77 -4.26
N LYS A 147 -7.28 0.47 -3.81
CA LYS A 147 -6.29 1.24 -3.02
C LYS A 147 -6.06 0.68 -1.63
N SER A 148 -7.13 0.29 -0.93
CA SER A 148 -7.10 0.07 0.51
C SER A 148 -7.58 -1.30 0.97
N LEU A 149 -8.26 -2.08 0.15
CA LEU A 149 -8.67 -3.43 0.54
C LEU A 149 -7.46 -4.36 0.72
N PRO A 150 -7.45 -5.27 1.69
CA PRO A 150 -6.43 -6.32 1.80
C PRO A 150 -6.37 -7.17 0.53
N LEU A 151 -5.19 -7.68 0.16
CA LEU A 151 -5.01 -8.56 -0.99
C LEU A 151 -4.75 -10.02 -0.54
N PRO A 152 -5.44 -11.02 -1.14
CA PRO A 152 -6.62 -10.84 -1.95
C PRO A 152 -7.86 -10.54 -1.11
N SER A 153 -8.84 -9.87 -1.70
CA SER A 153 -10.20 -9.75 -1.17
C SER A 153 -11.19 -10.07 -2.29
N TRP A 154 -12.34 -10.58 -1.93
CA TRP A 154 -13.46 -10.76 -2.86
C TRP A 154 -14.52 -9.71 -2.59
N VAL A 155 -14.93 -9.04 -3.65
CA VAL A 155 -15.97 -8.00 -3.60
C VAL A 155 -17.02 -8.26 -4.66
N ARG A 156 -18.25 -7.89 -4.38
CA ARG A 156 -19.29 -7.73 -5.38
C ARG A 156 -19.22 -6.34 -5.97
N VAL A 157 -19.09 -6.23 -7.28
CA VAL A 157 -19.13 -4.96 -8.00
C VAL A 157 -20.42 -4.89 -8.78
N THR A 158 -21.21 -3.85 -8.52
CA THR A 158 -22.47 -3.59 -9.22
C THR A 158 -22.35 -2.32 -10.02
N ASN A 159 -22.57 -2.39 -11.33
CA ASN A 159 -22.68 -1.23 -12.18
C ASN A 159 -24.06 -0.57 -11.95
N LEU A 160 -24.04 0.64 -11.40
CA LEU A 160 -25.26 1.38 -11.02
C LEU A 160 -26.03 1.95 -12.22
N ASP A 161 -25.41 2.01 -13.41
CA ASP A 161 -26.05 2.53 -14.60
C ASP A 161 -26.93 1.46 -15.29
N ASN A 162 -26.61 0.17 -15.14
CA ASN A 162 -27.33 -0.93 -15.83
C ASN A 162 -27.75 -2.09 -14.91
N GLY A 163 -27.37 -2.07 -13.62
CA GLY A 163 -27.71 -3.10 -12.62
C GLY A 163 -26.93 -4.40 -12.72
N ARG A 164 -25.99 -4.56 -13.68
CA ARG A 164 -25.13 -5.75 -13.78
C ARG A 164 -24.21 -5.86 -12.58
N SER A 165 -24.02 -7.09 -12.09
CA SER A 165 -23.21 -7.36 -10.89
C SER A 165 -22.39 -8.63 -11.08
N ILE A 166 -21.13 -8.59 -10.64
CA ILE A 166 -20.21 -9.73 -10.65
C ILE A 166 -19.39 -9.79 -9.36
N ASP A 167 -18.94 -10.99 -9.02
CA ASP A 167 -17.97 -11.18 -7.95
C ASP A 167 -16.54 -11.06 -8.51
N VAL A 168 -15.71 -10.27 -7.84
CA VAL A 168 -14.40 -9.85 -8.34
C VAL A 168 -13.35 -10.07 -7.28
N ARG A 169 -12.24 -10.65 -7.69
CA ARG A 169 -11.07 -10.83 -6.85
C ARG A 169 -10.15 -9.61 -6.96
N ILE A 170 -9.92 -8.94 -5.85
CA ILE A 170 -8.97 -7.83 -5.75
C ILE A 170 -7.59 -8.41 -5.51
N ASN A 171 -6.67 -8.23 -6.46
CA ASN A 171 -5.30 -8.75 -6.39
C ASN A 171 -4.24 -7.70 -6.71
N ASP A 172 -4.63 -6.45 -6.95
CA ASP A 172 -3.70 -5.39 -7.31
C ASP A 172 -3.99 -4.07 -6.58
N ARG A 173 -3.04 -3.10 -6.68
CA ARG A 173 -3.12 -1.76 -6.12
C ARG A 173 -3.39 -0.70 -7.18
N GLY A 174 -4.33 0.15 -6.90
CA GLY A 174 -4.84 1.23 -7.73
C GLY A 174 -6.32 1.48 -7.43
N PRO A 175 -6.96 2.40 -8.13
CA PRO A 175 -6.44 3.39 -9.06
C PRO A 175 -5.67 4.52 -8.36
N PHE A 176 -4.61 5.00 -9.00
CA PHE A 176 -3.83 6.13 -8.47
C PHE A 176 -4.17 7.46 -9.17
N HIS A 177 -5.16 7.46 -10.05
CA HIS A 177 -5.75 8.65 -10.65
C HIS A 177 -6.98 9.11 -9.87
N GLY A 178 -7.20 10.42 -9.82
CA GLY A 178 -8.28 11.02 -9.03
C GLY A 178 -9.69 10.56 -9.40
N GLY A 179 -10.59 10.50 -8.41
CA GLY A 179 -12.02 10.26 -8.59
C GLY A 179 -12.45 8.80 -8.76
N ARG A 180 -11.53 7.85 -9.01
CA ARG A 180 -11.86 6.44 -9.16
C ARG A 180 -11.63 5.68 -7.85
N ILE A 181 -12.48 4.66 -7.60
CA ILE A 181 -12.37 3.77 -6.43
C ILE A 181 -11.80 2.40 -6.79
N ILE A 182 -12.04 1.90 -7.99
CA ILE A 182 -11.64 0.57 -8.47
C ILE A 182 -11.26 0.63 -9.95
N ASP A 183 -10.24 -0.13 -10.34
CA ASP A 183 -9.92 -0.40 -11.75
C ASP A 183 -10.12 -1.90 -12.01
N MET A 184 -11.02 -2.22 -12.94
CA MET A 184 -11.36 -3.59 -13.33
C MET A 184 -10.38 -4.12 -14.37
N SER A 185 -10.20 -5.44 -14.47
CA SER A 185 -9.67 -6.03 -15.69
C SER A 185 -10.60 -5.76 -16.88
N TYR A 186 -10.09 -5.86 -18.12
CA TYR A 186 -10.93 -5.72 -19.31
C TYR A 186 -12.12 -6.71 -19.30
N ALA A 187 -11.88 -7.97 -18.93
CA ALA A 187 -12.94 -8.97 -18.78
C ALA A 187 -14.03 -8.54 -17.76
N GLY A 188 -13.62 -7.96 -16.63
CA GLY A 188 -14.58 -7.43 -15.65
C GLY A 188 -15.41 -6.28 -16.21
N ALA A 189 -14.79 -5.38 -17.00
CA ALA A 189 -15.52 -4.29 -17.67
C ALA A 189 -16.53 -4.79 -18.70
N VAL A 190 -16.17 -5.83 -19.47
CA VAL A 190 -17.08 -6.49 -20.43
C VAL A 190 -18.31 -7.07 -19.71
N LYS A 191 -18.09 -7.83 -18.64
CA LYS A 191 -19.18 -8.43 -17.84
C LYS A 191 -20.10 -7.38 -17.22
N LEU A 192 -19.52 -6.28 -16.75
CA LEU A 192 -20.29 -5.16 -16.18
C LEU A 192 -20.89 -4.23 -17.27
N GLY A 193 -20.52 -4.42 -18.54
CA GLY A 193 -21.08 -3.68 -19.68
C GLY A 193 -20.64 -2.22 -19.76
N PHE A 194 -19.38 -1.92 -19.44
CA PHE A 194 -18.85 -0.55 -19.56
C PHE A 194 -17.50 -0.46 -20.28
N GLN A 195 -17.03 -1.57 -20.90
CA GLN A 195 -15.73 -1.60 -21.61
C GLN A 195 -15.61 -0.51 -22.69
N ASP A 196 -16.68 -0.23 -23.44
CA ASP A 196 -16.69 0.77 -24.51
C ASP A 196 -16.73 2.21 -23.97
N LYS A 197 -17.44 2.40 -22.85
CA LYS A 197 -17.58 3.70 -22.17
C LYS A 197 -16.32 4.06 -21.40
N GLY A 198 -15.48 3.05 -21.07
CA GLY A 198 -14.24 3.18 -20.32
C GLY A 198 -14.40 3.39 -18.82
N THR A 199 -15.55 3.90 -18.38
CA THR A 199 -15.87 4.14 -16.96
C THR A 199 -17.34 3.89 -16.66
N ALA A 200 -17.64 3.56 -15.39
CA ALA A 200 -19.02 3.43 -14.90
C ALA A 200 -19.12 3.83 -13.44
N ARG A 201 -20.30 4.24 -13.01
CA ARG A 201 -20.62 4.36 -11.59
C ARG A 201 -20.86 2.97 -11.02
N VAL A 202 -20.13 2.61 -9.98
CA VAL A 202 -20.24 1.29 -9.38
C VAL A 202 -20.43 1.39 -7.88
N ARG A 203 -21.01 0.32 -7.31
CA ARG A 203 -20.94 0.00 -5.90
C ARG A 203 -20.02 -1.20 -5.73
N VAL A 204 -19.11 -1.10 -4.77
CA VAL A 204 -18.18 -2.15 -4.37
C VAL A 204 -18.55 -2.59 -2.96
N GLU A 205 -18.85 -3.86 -2.76
CA GLU A 205 -19.27 -4.44 -1.49
C GLU A 205 -18.43 -5.69 -1.19
N ALA A 206 -17.80 -5.75 -0.02
CA ALA A 206 -17.04 -6.93 0.34
C ALA A 206 -17.95 -8.14 0.53
N ILE A 207 -17.50 -9.29 0.05
CA ILE A 207 -18.20 -10.56 0.25
C ILE A 207 -17.73 -11.12 1.60
N ALA A 208 -18.66 -11.30 2.52
CA ALA A 208 -18.38 -11.79 3.86
C ALA A 208 -17.67 -13.16 3.82
N GLY A 209 -16.67 -13.35 4.69
CA GLY A 209 -15.93 -14.60 4.79
C GLY A 209 -14.96 -14.87 3.64
N SER A 210 -14.73 -13.90 2.73
CA SER A 210 -13.84 -14.09 1.58
C SER A 210 -12.34 -14.01 1.92
N VAL A 211 -11.99 -13.53 3.10
CA VAL A 211 -10.61 -13.47 3.59
C VAL A 211 -10.47 -14.34 4.82
N LEU A 212 -9.56 -15.30 4.75
CA LEU A 212 -9.14 -16.06 5.92
C LEU A 212 -8.14 -15.19 6.72
N ASP A 213 -8.64 -14.49 7.71
CA ASP A 213 -7.80 -13.95 8.79
C ASP A 213 -7.58 -15.04 9.86
N SER A 214 -7.27 -16.26 9.39
CA SER A 214 -6.91 -17.36 10.28
C SER A 214 -5.47 -17.17 10.77
N ALA A 215 -5.18 -17.74 11.94
CA ALA A 215 -3.84 -17.75 12.55
C ALA A 215 -2.84 -18.57 11.70
N SER A 216 -2.48 -18.08 10.52
CA SER A 216 -1.69 -18.81 9.52
C SER A 216 -0.33 -18.17 9.25
N TYR A 217 0.07 -17.18 10.03
CA TYR A 217 1.32 -16.44 9.83
C TYR A 217 2.19 -16.48 11.08
N PHE A 218 3.50 -16.43 10.83
CA PHE A 218 4.50 -16.21 11.86
C PHE A 218 5.28 -14.93 11.57
N VAL A 219 5.72 -14.24 12.61
CA VAL A 219 6.68 -13.14 12.48
C VAL A 219 8.02 -13.65 12.97
N GLN A 220 8.96 -13.84 12.05
CA GLN A 220 10.33 -14.20 12.40
C GLN A 220 11.06 -12.94 12.84
N VAL A 221 11.48 -12.91 14.09
CA VAL A 221 12.11 -11.77 14.75
C VAL A 221 13.61 -11.96 14.98
N GLY A 222 14.14 -13.17 14.79
CA GLY A 222 15.56 -13.45 14.92
C GLY A 222 15.96 -14.79 14.32
N ALA A 223 17.26 -14.93 14.01
CA ALA A 223 17.90 -16.18 13.62
C ALA A 223 19.26 -16.28 14.33
N PHE A 224 19.54 -17.41 14.97
CA PHE A 224 20.69 -17.64 15.80
C PHE A 224 21.44 -18.89 15.38
N ASN A 225 22.75 -18.90 15.49
CA ASN A 225 23.55 -20.10 15.30
C ASN A 225 23.39 -21.09 16.45
N GLU A 226 23.13 -20.56 17.66
CA GLU A 226 23.04 -21.34 18.88
C GLU A 226 21.64 -21.29 19.51
N LYS A 227 21.22 -22.44 20.07
CA LYS A 227 19.93 -22.58 20.72
C LYS A 227 19.76 -21.70 21.96
N VAL A 228 20.84 -21.42 22.67
CA VAL A 228 20.81 -20.62 23.91
C VAL A 228 20.34 -19.20 23.63
N GLY A 229 20.89 -18.53 22.61
CA GLY A 229 20.46 -17.18 22.22
C GLY A 229 19.02 -17.12 21.72
N ALA A 230 18.61 -18.14 20.95
CA ALA A 230 17.22 -18.25 20.49
C ALA A 230 16.23 -18.44 21.65
N ASN A 231 16.58 -19.29 22.63
CA ASN A 231 15.73 -19.51 23.81
C ASN A 231 15.62 -18.24 24.67
N ALA A 232 16.73 -17.53 24.91
CA ALA A 232 16.71 -16.28 25.66
C ALA A 232 15.79 -15.23 25.01
N MET A 233 15.84 -15.11 23.68
CA MET A 233 14.92 -14.23 22.96
C MET A 233 13.46 -14.68 23.03
N ARG A 234 13.20 -15.98 22.87
CA ARG A 234 11.84 -16.54 23.02
C ARG A 234 11.29 -16.22 24.41
N ASP A 235 12.06 -16.46 25.47
CA ASP A 235 11.61 -16.26 26.86
C ASP A 235 11.33 -14.80 27.15
N LYS A 236 12.17 -13.88 26.66
CA LYS A 236 11.93 -12.43 26.70
C LYS A 236 10.59 -12.07 26.05
N LEU A 237 10.40 -12.47 24.79
CA LEU A 237 9.20 -12.16 24.03
C LEU A 237 7.94 -12.81 24.62
N SER A 238 8.04 -14.02 25.15
CA SER A 238 6.93 -14.70 25.83
C SER A 238 6.51 -14.00 27.13
N GLY A 239 7.41 -13.25 27.76
CA GLY A 239 7.08 -12.38 28.89
C GLY A 239 6.42 -11.05 28.51
N GLU A 240 6.62 -10.58 27.28
CA GLU A 240 6.11 -9.30 26.77
C GLU A 240 4.81 -9.44 25.98
N LEU A 241 4.56 -10.61 25.40
CA LEU A 241 3.46 -10.87 24.46
C LEU A 241 2.52 -11.94 24.96
N SER A 242 1.25 -11.80 24.64
CA SER A 242 0.25 -12.86 24.78
C SER A 242 0.24 -13.85 23.61
N ASP A 243 0.88 -13.49 22.50
CA ASP A 243 0.97 -14.32 21.31
C ASP A 243 1.96 -15.48 21.55
N PRO A 244 1.74 -16.67 20.97
CA PRO A 244 2.70 -17.76 21.07
C PRO A 244 4.07 -17.40 20.50
N VAL A 245 5.15 -17.78 21.18
CA VAL A 245 6.52 -17.58 20.68
C VAL A 245 7.24 -18.93 20.67
N GLY A 246 7.78 -19.29 19.50
CA GLY A 246 8.47 -20.57 19.32
C GLY A 246 9.87 -20.42 18.73
N VAL A 247 10.71 -21.45 19.00
CA VAL A 247 12.02 -21.62 18.35
C VAL A 247 11.90 -22.76 17.34
N PHE A 248 12.16 -22.45 16.08
CA PHE A 248 12.12 -23.37 14.96
C PHE A 248 13.55 -23.61 14.45
N ARG A 249 13.92 -24.84 14.12
CA ARG A 249 15.24 -25.17 13.60
C ARG A 249 15.18 -25.58 12.14
N ASP A 250 15.99 -24.92 11.34
CA ASP A 250 16.48 -25.39 10.06
C ASP A 250 18.03 -25.37 10.08
N ASN A 251 18.69 -24.56 9.24
CA ASN A 251 20.14 -24.29 9.35
C ASN A 251 20.47 -23.34 10.52
N PHE A 252 19.44 -22.64 11.05
CA PHE A 252 19.53 -21.70 12.17
C PHE A 252 18.41 -21.97 13.18
N TYR A 253 18.55 -21.45 14.40
CA TYR A 253 17.49 -21.38 15.38
C TYR A 253 16.70 -20.09 15.16
N ARG A 254 15.50 -20.20 14.59
CA ARG A 254 14.66 -19.05 14.25
C ARG A 254 13.62 -18.82 15.33
N VAL A 255 13.57 -17.61 15.86
CA VAL A 255 12.54 -17.21 16.81
C VAL A 255 11.38 -16.60 16.02
N ARG A 256 10.19 -17.18 16.21
CA ARG A 256 8.97 -16.78 15.51
C ARG A 256 7.84 -16.58 16.50
N ILE A 257 7.12 -15.45 16.32
CA ILE A 257 5.88 -15.14 17.04
C ILE A 257 4.73 -15.65 16.17
N GLY A 258 3.84 -16.41 16.75
CA GLY A 258 2.68 -16.99 16.05
C GLY A 258 2.51 -18.50 16.35
N PRO A 259 1.47 -19.10 15.72
CA PRO A 259 0.69 -18.58 14.59
C PRO A 259 -0.27 -17.45 14.97
N VAL A 260 -0.34 -16.42 14.14
CA VAL A 260 -1.21 -15.26 14.31
C VAL A 260 -1.90 -14.90 12.99
N THR A 261 -2.92 -14.04 13.05
CA THR A 261 -3.56 -13.49 11.85
C THR A 261 -2.59 -12.61 11.08
N TYR A 262 -2.85 -12.34 9.79
CA TYR A 262 -1.99 -11.44 9.01
C TYR A 262 -1.97 -10.02 9.59
N SER A 263 -3.11 -9.50 10.01
CA SER A 263 -3.22 -8.18 10.65
C SER A 263 -2.37 -8.09 11.91
N ARG A 264 -2.40 -9.14 12.76
CA ARG A 264 -1.55 -9.22 13.95
C ARG A 264 -0.07 -9.35 13.60
N ALA A 265 0.27 -10.17 12.60
CA ALA A 265 1.64 -10.31 12.10
C ALA A 265 2.19 -8.98 11.58
N SER A 266 1.40 -8.21 10.84
CA SER A 266 1.77 -6.89 10.34
C SER A 266 2.01 -5.88 11.47
N ALA A 267 1.16 -5.89 12.50
CA ALA A 267 1.34 -5.04 13.67
C ALA A 267 2.63 -5.40 14.43
N LEU A 268 2.89 -6.70 14.66
CA LEU A 268 4.12 -7.18 15.29
C LEU A 268 5.37 -6.84 14.46
N GLN A 269 5.30 -6.98 13.12
CA GLN A 269 6.39 -6.59 12.25
C GLN A 269 6.73 -5.10 12.38
N GLN A 270 5.73 -4.22 12.50
CA GLN A 270 5.93 -2.79 12.71
C GLN A 270 6.46 -2.49 14.12
N GLN A 271 5.92 -3.16 15.13
CA GLN A 271 6.34 -3.01 16.52
C GLN A 271 7.84 -3.32 16.70
N TYR A 272 8.34 -4.36 16.07
CA TYR A 272 9.73 -4.81 16.17
C TYR A 272 10.62 -4.35 15.00
N ALA A 273 10.15 -3.44 14.13
CA ALA A 273 10.87 -3.02 12.93
C ALA A 273 12.26 -2.38 13.21
N ASN A 274 12.42 -1.77 14.37
CA ASN A 274 13.64 -1.10 14.81
C ASN A 274 14.43 -1.91 15.87
N GLY A 275 14.11 -3.20 16.00
CA GLY A 275 14.74 -4.07 16.99
C GLY A 275 16.21 -4.37 16.65
N GLU A 276 16.98 -4.75 17.68
CA GLU A 276 18.43 -5.07 17.60
C GLU A 276 18.77 -6.22 16.65
N MET A 277 17.79 -7.04 16.28
CA MET A 277 17.96 -8.29 15.52
C MET A 277 17.59 -8.19 14.02
N GLY A 278 17.51 -6.96 13.47
CA GLY A 278 17.16 -6.74 12.07
C GLY A 278 15.64 -6.63 11.82
N LYS A 279 15.24 -6.50 10.54
CA LYS A 279 13.83 -6.33 10.18
C LYS A 279 13.09 -7.67 10.34
N PRO A 280 12.01 -7.71 11.12
CA PRO A 280 11.16 -8.90 11.21
C PRO A 280 10.55 -9.27 9.87
N VAL A 281 10.38 -10.57 9.61
CA VAL A 281 9.84 -11.10 8.36
C VAL A 281 8.56 -11.86 8.66
N ILE A 282 7.48 -11.54 7.94
CA ILE A 282 6.24 -12.32 7.98
C ILE A 282 6.44 -13.57 7.12
N VAL A 283 6.14 -14.74 7.70
CA VAL A 283 6.25 -16.05 7.05
C VAL A 283 4.90 -16.73 7.14
N ALA A 284 4.37 -17.22 6.01
CA ALA A 284 3.17 -18.05 6.04
C ALA A 284 3.46 -19.39 6.77
N LYS A 285 2.45 -19.92 7.43
CA LYS A 285 2.50 -21.29 7.98
C LYS A 285 2.63 -22.26 6.80
N PRO A 286 3.63 -23.15 6.79
CA PRO A 286 3.75 -24.18 5.77
C PRO A 286 2.58 -25.17 5.79
#